data_24d2d70c6e68b96833fd5d75d250a960
#
_entry.id   24d2d70c6e68b96833fd5d75d250a960
#
_cell.length_a   1.000
_cell.length_b   1.000
_cell.length_c   1.000
_cell.angle_alpha   90.00
_cell.angle_beta   90.00
_cell.angle_gamma   90.00
#
_symmetry.space_group_name_H-M   'P 1'
#
loop_
_entity.id
_entity.type
_entity.pdbx_description
1 polymer ?
#
loop_
_entity_poly.entity_id
_entity_poly.type
_entity_poly.pdbx_seq_one_letter_code
_entity_poly.pdbx_strand_id
1 'polypeptide(L)'
;MKIAVFHHLLPVNDWELLYSEQMHRLCTSGLYNEAEFIHIGFNCLEQNLPFTLEKIRLNRNPIHTDDIDTLMSLYNFCLDNPDYKVLYFTNLGVTKNHPITRLNKSGWRLMLEYFNIDNWKQCAELLDKYDCVGAEGHFGVPDKRPGQSPTAIYTPHYSGNWWWAVAKHIKSLDINYISRNSLDGIRERAESWIGSNDNARHYNLYSSGHYGGLYEYYVKPTEYIK
;
A
#
# COMPACT_ATOMS: atom_id res chain seq x y z
N MET A 1 5.86 -4.46 -20.88
CA MET A 1 5.68 -3.73 -19.60
C MET A 1 6.24 -4.62 -18.50
N LYS A 2 7.07 -4.09 -17.61
CA LYS A 2 7.63 -4.87 -16.48
C LYS A 2 6.90 -4.50 -15.20
N ILE A 3 6.42 -5.50 -14.47
CA ILE A 3 5.70 -5.30 -13.21
C ILE A 3 6.42 -6.05 -12.09
N ALA A 4 6.57 -5.39 -10.95
CA ALA A 4 6.97 -6.01 -9.69
C ALA A 4 5.95 -5.68 -8.59
N VAL A 5 5.72 -6.64 -7.70
CA VAL A 5 4.79 -6.49 -6.59
C VAL A 5 5.57 -6.52 -5.28
N PHE A 6 5.29 -5.57 -4.39
CA PHE A 6 5.88 -5.50 -3.06
C PHE A 6 4.77 -5.56 -2.02
N HIS A 7 4.74 -6.63 -1.27
CA HIS A 7 3.77 -6.88 -0.22
C HIS A 7 4.45 -6.83 1.15
N HIS A 8 4.02 -5.87 1.97
CA HIS A 8 4.42 -5.84 3.37
C HIS A 8 3.47 -6.71 4.20
N LEU A 9 4.03 -7.68 4.92
CA LEU A 9 3.29 -8.66 5.69
C LEU A 9 3.68 -8.64 7.17
N LEU A 10 2.75 -8.22 8.02
CA LEU A 10 2.88 -8.26 9.47
C LEU A 10 2.20 -9.52 10.03
N PRO A 11 2.93 -10.47 10.64
CA PRO A 11 2.40 -11.76 11.06
C PRO A 11 1.74 -11.71 12.44
N VAL A 12 0.60 -11.05 12.54
CA VAL A 12 -0.21 -10.97 13.76
C VAL A 12 -1.65 -11.33 13.48
N ASN A 13 -2.36 -11.89 14.47
CA ASN A 13 -3.77 -12.31 14.37
C ASN A 13 -4.02 -13.21 13.14
N ASP A 14 -4.99 -12.89 12.29
CA ASP A 14 -5.42 -13.70 11.14
C ASP A 14 -4.55 -13.46 9.88
N TRP A 15 -3.28 -13.13 10.05
CA TRP A 15 -2.39 -12.79 8.94
C TRP A 15 -2.28 -13.90 7.87
N GLU A 16 -2.32 -15.17 8.29
CA GLU A 16 -2.24 -16.33 7.39
C GLU A 16 -3.44 -16.39 6.44
N LEU A 17 -4.63 -16.11 6.99
CA LEU A 17 -5.85 -16.03 6.19
C LEU A 17 -5.77 -14.86 5.21
N LEU A 18 -5.39 -13.67 5.69
CA LEU A 18 -5.25 -12.48 4.84
C LEU A 18 -4.20 -12.68 3.75
N TYR A 19 -3.06 -13.26 4.09
CA TYR A 19 -2.05 -13.61 3.09
C TYR A 19 -2.62 -14.54 2.01
N SER A 20 -3.34 -15.58 2.43
CA SER A 20 -3.95 -16.55 1.51
C SER A 20 -4.98 -15.89 0.59
N GLU A 21 -5.86 -15.03 1.13
CA GLU A 21 -6.84 -14.26 0.36
C GLU A 21 -6.17 -13.33 -0.65
N GLN A 22 -5.15 -12.59 -0.24
CA GLN A 22 -4.43 -11.65 -1.10
C GLN A 22 -3.65 -12.37 -2.21
N MET A 23 -2.97 -13.48 -1.90
CA MET A 23 -2.29 -14.28 -2.93
C MET A 23 -3.28 -14.92 -3.91
N HIS A 24 -4.40 -15.45 -3.41
CA HIS A 24 -5.47 -15.94 -4.28
C HIS A 24 -5.97 -14.85 -5.22
N ARG A 25 -6.18 -13.64 -4.72
CA ARG A 25 -6.64 -12.49 -5.52
C ARG A 25 -5.64 -12.06 -6.57
N LEU A 26 -4.35 -12.02 -6.24
CA LEU A 26 -3.28 -11.79 -7.22
C LEU A 26 -3.31 -12.82 -8.37
N CYS A 27 -3.53 -14.10 -8.04
CA CYS A 27 -3.63 -15.16 -9.03
C CYS A 27 -4.89 -15.03 -9.91
N THR A 28 -6.06 -14.81 -9.30
CA THR A 28 -7.36 -14.77 -10.01
C THR A 28 -7.54 -13.52 -10.86
N SER A 29 -6.96 -12.38 -10.47
CA SER A 29 -6.92 -11.16 -11.28
C SER A 29 -5.98 -11.25 -12.49
N GLY A 30 -5.11 -12.26 -12.52
CA GLY A 30 -4.06 -12.41 -13.52
C GLY A 30 -2.80 -11.59 -13.25
N LEU A 31 -2.78 -10.74 -12.21
CA LEU A 31 -1.61 -9.92 -11.89
C LEU A 31 -0.39 -10.79 -11.53
N TYR A 32 -0.60 -11.92 -10.84
CA TYR A 32 0.47 -12.88 -10.56
C TYR A 32 1.21 -13.33 -11.83
N ASN A 33 0.47 -13.59 -12.91
CA ASN A 33 1.08 -14.07 -14.15
C ASN A 33 1.91 -12.98 -14.85
N GLU A 34 1.44 -11.72 -14.79
CA GLU A 34 2.11 -10.57 -15.40
C GLU A 34 3.30 -10.04 -14.60
N ALA A 35 3.25 -10.14 -13.27
CA ALA A 35 4.36 -9.73 -12.42
C ALA A 35 5.59 -10.62 -12.66
N GLU A 36 6.77 -10.02 -12.74
CA GLU A 36 8.02 -10.77 -12.84
C GLU A 36 8.35 -11.47 -11.52
N PHE A 37 8.03 -10.83 -10.40
CA PHE A 37 8.15 -11.41 -9.06
C PHE A 37 7.22 -10.69 -8.06
N ILE A 38 7.04 -11.34 -6.91
CA ILE A 38 6.34 -10.80 -5.74
C ILE A 38 7.33 -10.81 -4.58
N HIS A 39 7.74 -9.62 -4.14
CA HIS A 39 8.55 -9.45 -2.95
C HIS A 39 7.65 -9.42 -1.71
N ILE A 40 7.89 -10.32 -0.77
CA ILE A 40 7.22 -10.34 0.52
C ILE A 40 8.19 -9.82 1.57
N GLY A 41 7.94 -8.61 2.07
CA GLY A 41 8.61 -8.09 3.26
C GLY A 41 7.90 -8.61 4.50
N PHE A 42 8.43 -9.68 5.09
CA PHE A 42 7.82 -10.41 6.18
C PHE A 42 8.44 -10.04 7.52
N ASN A 43 7.69 -9.33 8.36
CA ASN A 43 8.18 -8.84 9.65
C ASN A 43 8.21 -9.95 10.71
N CYS A 44 8.90 -11.05 10.42
CA CYS A 44 9.18 -12.14 11.36
C CYS A 44 10.38 -12.95 10.90
N LEU A 45 11.26 -13.27 11.83
CA LEU A 45 12.44 -14.09 11.55
C LEU A 45 12.17 -15.59 11.67
N GLU A 46 11.20 -15.98 12.50
CA GLU A 46 10.99 -17.38 12.92
C GLU A 46 9.82 -18.08 12.22
N GLN A 47 8.75 -17.37 11.89
CA GLN A 47 7.56 -17.98 11.27
C GLN A 47 7.76 -18.20 9.78
N ASN A 48 7.04 -19.18 9.22
CA ASN A 48 7.03 -19.45 7.79
C ASN A 48 5.72 -18.98 7.17
N LEU A 49 5.77 -18.65 5.88
CA LEU A 49 4.55 -18.43 5.11
C LEU A 49 3.72 -19.72 5.07
N PRO A 50 2.37 -19.64 5.06
CA PRO A 50 1.49 -20.81 4.95
C PRO A 50 1.78 -21.64 3.71
N PHE A 51 2.15 -20.97 2.64
CA PHE A 51 2.61 -21.55 1.37
C PHE A 51 3.48 -20.54 0.60
N THR A 52 4.19 -21.03 -0.40
CA THR A 52 4.97 -20.21 -1.33
C THR A 52 4.58 -20.53 -2.77
N LEU A 53 4.75 -19.56 -3.66
CA LEU A 53 4.58 -19.69 -5.11
C LEU A 53 5.91 -19.35 -5.79
N GLU A 54 6.09 -19.82 -7.02
CA GLU A 54 7.37 -19.73 -7.76
C GLU A 54 7.95 -18.31 -7.83
N LYS A 55 7.09 -17.30 -8.04
CA LYS A 55 7.53 -15.91 -8.19
C LYS A 55 7.75 -15.19 -6.85
N ILE A 56 7.51 -15.83 -5.70
CA ILE A 56 7.67 -15.20 -4.39
C ILE A 56 9.16 -15.12 -4.01
N ARG A 57 9.57 -13.91 -3.64
CA ARG A 57 10.88 -13.60 -3.05
C ARG A 57 10.65 -13.14 -1.61
N LEU A 58 10.92 -14.02 -0.67
CA LEU A 58 10.73 -13.73 0.76
C LEU A 58 11.93 -12.98 1.33
N ASN A 59 11.69 -11.80 1.89
CA ASN A 59 12.64 -11.07 2.71
C ASN A 59 12.14 -11.00 4.15
N ARG A 60 12.95 -11.46 5.11
CA ARG A 60 12.60 -11.48 6.52
C ARG A 60 13.13 -10.23 7.21
N ASN A 61 12.24 -9.47 7.82
CA ASN A 61 12.56 -8.23 8.50
C ASN A 61 12.36 -8.39 10.01
N PRO A 62 13.05 -7.60 10.85
CA PRO A 62 12.77 -7.52 12.28
C PRO A 62 11.32 -7.06 12.54
N ILE A 63 10.70 -7.58 13.59
CA ILE A 63 9.27 -7.35 13.89
C ILE A 63 8.92 -5.87 14.19
N HIS A 64 9.90 -5.03 14.48
CA HIS A 64 9.73 -3.66 14.95
C HIS A 64 9.90 -2.59 13.87
N THR A 65 10.05 -2.99 12.61
CA THR A 65 10.40 -2.04 11.53
C THR A 65 9.18 -1.52 10.76
N ASP A 66 7.96 -1.84 11.16
CA ASP A 66 6.76 -1.57 10.39
C ASP A 66 6.99 -1.90 8.90
N ASP A 67 6.52 -1.09 7.99
CA ASP A 67 6.73 -1.29 6.54
C ASP A 67 8.03 -0.67 5.99
N ILE A 68 8.88 -0.09 6.84
CA ILE A 68 10.11 0.60 6.41
C ILE A 68 11.04 -0.32 5.63
N ASP A 69 11.35 -1.51 6.13
CA ASP A 69 12.28 -2.44 5.47
C ASP A 69 11.76 -2.90 4.11
N THR A 70 10.44 -3.05 3.97
CA THR A 70 9.83 -3.38 2.68
C THR A 70 9.93 -2.20 1.71
N LEU A 71 9.69 -0.97 2.18
CA LEU A 71 9.85 0.24 1.38
C LEU A 71 11.32 0.50 1.00
N MET A 72 12.27 0.21 1.90
CA MET A 72 13.70 0.26 1.60
C MET A 72 14.10 -0.74 0.51
N SER A 73 13.56 -1.96 0.58
CA SER A 73 13.78 -2.99 -0.43
C SER A 73 13.21 -2.56 -1.79
N LEU A 74 12.02 -1.96 -1.80
CA LEU A 74 11.39 -1.39 -2.99
C LEU A 74 12.24 -0.24 -3.56
N TYR A 75 12.68 0.69 -2.72
CA TYR A 75 13.52 1.81 -3.15
C TYR A 75 14.81 1.31 -3.82
N ASN A 76 15.55 0.42 -3.16
CA ASN A 76 16.78 -0.15 -3.69
C ASN A 76 16.54 -0.87 -5.02
N PHE A 77 15.46 -1.65 -5.15
CA PHE A 77 15.08 -2.25 -6.41
C PHE A 77 14.85 -1.22 -7.51
N CYS A 78 14.15 -0.12 -7.23
CA CYS A 78 13.84 0.92 -8.20
C CYS A 78 15.06 1.75 -8.64
N LEU A 79 16.12 1.83 -7.81
CA LEU A 79 17.38 2.47 -8.21
C LEU A 79 17.98 1.83 -9.46
N ASP A 80 17.95 0.49 -9.52
CA ASP A 80 18.55 -0.31 -10.58
C ASP A 80 17.56 -0.67 -11.71
N ASN A 81 16.25 -0.51 -11.45
CA ASN A 81 15.17 -0.97 -12.33
C ASN A 81 14.17 0.15 -12.67
N PRO A 82 14.59 1.24 -13.33
CA PRO A 82 13.74 2.42 -13.54
C PRO A 82 12.56 2.20 -14.48
N ASP A 83 12.53 1.10 -15.25
CA ASP A 83 11.51 0.82 -16.26
C ASP A 83 10.33 -0.02 -15.74
N TYR A 84 10.33 -0.32 -14.44
CA TYR A 84 9.26 -1.06 -13.82
C TYR A 84 8.08 -0.18 -13.43
N LYS A 85 6.89 -0.77 -13.45
CA LYS A 85 5.70 -0.34 -12.72
C LYS A 85 5.60 -1.22 -11.47
N VAL A 86 5.42 -0.62 -10.32
CA VAL A 86 5.43 -1.34 -9.04
C VAL A 86 4.12 -1.16 -8.31
N LEU A 87 3.58 -2.26 -7.76
CA LEU A 87 2.50 -2.24 -6.78
C LEU A 87 3.11 -2.41 -5.39
N TYR A 88 2.77 -1.52 -4.47
CA TYR A 88 3.01 -1.68 -3.04
C TYR A 88 1.69 -1.85 -2.28
N PHE A 89 1.64 -2.82 -1.36
CA PHE A 89 0.46 -3.03 -0.51
C PHE A 89 0.80 -3.77 0.79
N THR A 90 -0.15 -3.74 1.74
CA THR A 90 0.00 -4.30 3.09
C THR A 90 -1.15 -5.25 3.44
N ASN A 91 -0.99 -6.05 4.49
CA ASN A 91 -2.10 -6.81 5.07
C ASN A 91 -2.91 -5.93 6.05
N LEU A 92 -3.49 -4.86 5.51
CA LEU A 92 -4.25 -3.85 6.24
C LEU A 92 -5.34 -4.47 7.13
N GLY A 93 -5.41 -4.01 8.39
CA GLY A 93 -6.45 -4.42 9.34
C GLY A 93 -6.02 -5.52 10.32
N VAL A 94 -4.94 -6.22 10.03
CA VAL A 94 -4.46 -7.36 10.84
C VAL A 94 -4.19 -7.01 12.31
N THR A 95 -3.82 -5.77 12.63
CA THR A 95 -3.47 -5.34 14.00
C THR A 95 -4.66 -5.02 14.91
N LYS A 96 -5.90 -5.07 14.40
CA LYS A 96 -7.09 -4.66 15.16
C LYS A 96 -7.84 -5.85 15.74
N ASN A 97 -8.10 -5.81 17.05
CA ASN A 97 -8.79 -6.89 17.76
C ASN A 97 -10.29 -6.60 18.01
N HIS A 98 -10.70 -5.32 18.00
CA HIS A 98 -12.11 -4.97 18.21
C HIS A 98 -12.96 -5.39 16.99
N PRO A 99 -14.05 -6.15 17.18
CA PRO A 99 -14.79 -6.76 16.06
C PRO A 99 -15.31 -5.75 15.03
N ILE A 100 -15.89 -4.62 15.48
CA ILE A 100 -16.43 -3.59 14.58
C ILE A 100 -15.30 -2.94 13.77
N THR A 101 -14.17 -2.62 14.42
CA THR A 101 -13.02 -2.03 13.73
C THR A 101 -12.41 -3.00 12.72
N ARG A 102 -12.38 -4.31 13.03
CA ARG A 102 -11.95 -5.36 12.10
C ARG A 102 -12.88 -5.44 10.89
N LEU A 103 -14.20 -5.42 11.11
CA LEU A 103 -15.19 -5.43 10.04
C LEU A 103 -15.02 -4.21 9.12
N ASN A 104 -14.92 -3.01 9.68
CA ASN A 104 -14.74 -1.78 8.91
C ASN A 104 -13.44 -1.81 8.09
N LYS A 105 -12.34 -2.26 8.70
CA LYS A 105 -11.07 -2.41 8.00
C LYS A 105 -11.07 -3.50 6.93
N SER A 106 -11.86 -4.56 7.08
CA SER A 106 -12.02 -5.56 6.03
C SER A 106 -12.73 -4.97 4.80
N GLY A 107 -13.78 -4.17 4.99
CA GLY A 107 -14.43 -3.45 3.89
C GLY A 107 -13.48 -2.49 3.18
N TRP A 108 -12.69 -1.74 3.94
CA TRP A 108 -11.65 -0.85 3.39
C TRP A 108 -10.60 -1.64 2.61
N ARG A 109 -10.04 -2.71 3.17
CA ARG A 109 -9.08 -3.59 2.50
C ARG A 109 -9.63 -4.16 1.20
N LEU A 110 -10.86 -4.71 1.22
CA LEU A 110 -11.51 -5.27 0.03
C LEU A 110 -11.69 -4.22 -1.09
N MET A 111 -12.00 -2.99 -0.73
CA MET A 111 -12.06 -1.88 -1.67
C MET A 111 -10.67 -1.58 -2.28
N LEU A 112 -9.62 -1.50 -1.45
CA LEU A 112 -8.26 -1.27 -1.95
C LEU A 112 -7.78 -2.42 -2.85
N GLU A 113 -8.10 -3.67 -2.51
CA GLU A 113 -7.83 -4.85 -3.33
C GLU A 113 -8.53 -4.78 -4.67
N TYR A 114 -9.81 -4.38 -4.69
CA TYR A 114 -10.57 -4.21 -5.92
C TYR A 114 -9.90 -3.20 -6.88
N PHE A 115 -9.53 -2.02 -6.36
CA PHE A 115 -8.92 -1.00 -7.21
C PHE A 115 -7.48 -1.31 -7.60
N ASN A 116 -6.67 -1.87 -6.70
CA ASN A 116 -5.24 -2.04 -6.93
C ASN A 116 -4.87 -3.44 -7.49
N ILE A 117 -5.65 -4.49 -7.18
CA ILE A 117 -5.34 -5.84 -7.61
C ILE A 117 -6.29 -6.30 -8.73
N ASP A 118 -7.62 -6.19 -8.55
CA ASP A 118 -8.54 -6.67 -9.58
C ASP A 118 -8.48 -5.79 -10.84
N ASN A 119 -8.36 -4.47 -10.65
CA ASN A 119 -8.27 -3.49 -11.73
C ASN A 119 -6.81 -3.09 -12.07
N TRP A 120 -5.84 -3.96 -11.83
CA TRP A 120 -4.43 -3.67 -12.02
C TRP A 120 -4.05 -3.18 -13.42
N LYS A 121 -4.76 -3.64 -14.46
CA LYS A 121 -4.53 -3.19 -15.84
C LYS A 121 -4.79 -1.70 -16.00
N GLN A 122 -5.88 -1.20 -15.44
CA GLN A 122 -6.20 0.22 -15.41
C GLN A 122 -5.12 1.01 -14.67
N CYS A 123 -4.66 0.52 -13.52
CA CYS A 123 -3.57 1.15 -12.77
C CYS A 123 -2.30 1.24 -13.63
N ALA A 124 -1.94 0.14 -14.27
CA ALA A 124 -0.75 0.07 -15.10
C ALA A 124 -0.83 1.01 -16.32
N GLU A 125 -1.98 1.14 -16.96
CA GLU A 125 -2.22 2.07 -18.08
C GLU A 125 -2.15 3.53 -17.63
N LEU A 126 -2.72 3.86 -16.46
CA LEU A 126 -2.68 5.21 -15.92
C LEU A 126 -1.26 5.66 -15.59
N LEU A 127 -0.36 4.75 -15.22
CA LEU A 127 1.06 5.06 -14.99
C LEU A 127 1.82 5.48 -16.25
N ASP A 128 1.23 5.41 -17.43
CA ASP A 128 1.81 6.03 -18.63
C ASP A 128 1.65 7.57 -18.61
N LYS A 129 0.73 8.09 -17.77
CA LYS A 129 0.42 9.52 -17.66
C LYS A 129 0.70 10.10 -16.27
N TYR A 130 0.66 9.26 -15.25
CA TYR A 130 0.81 9.64 -13.85
C TYR A 130 2.02 8.93 -13.23
N ASP A 131 2.56 9.50 -12.18
CA ASP A 131 3.72 8.96 -11.49
C ASP A 131 3.29 7.96 -10.39
N CYS A 132 2.10 8.18 -9.81
CA CYS A 132 1.45 7.28 -8.85
C CYS A 132 -0.06 7.17 -9.10
N VAL A 133 -0.62 6.02 -8.76
CA VAL A 133 -2.05 5.68 -8.89
C VAL A 133 -2.49 4.86 -7.69
N GLY A 134 -3.63 5.15 -7.12
CA GLY A 134 -4.22 4.39 -6.02
C GLY A 134 -5.64 4.85 -5.70
N ALA A 135 -6.28 4.22 -4.73
CA ALA A 135 -7.57 4.65 -4.19
C ALA A 135 -7.38 5.33 -2.84
N GLU A 136 -8.38 6.11 -2.42
CA GLU A 136 -8.34 6.94 -1.18
C GLU A 136 -7.13 7.88 -1.15
N GLY A 137 -6.84 8.53 -2.26
CA GLY A 137 -5.79 9.51 -2.38
C GLY A 137 -6.16 10.84 -1.74
N HIS A 138 -5.27 11.38 -0.92
CA HIS A 138 -5.38 12.69 -0.26
C HIS A 138 -4.32 13.63 -0.82
N PHE A 139 -4.68 14.39 -1.86
CA PHE A 139 -3.78 15.30 -2.55
C PHE A 139 -4.31 16.73 -2.49
N GLY A 140 -3.54 17.64 -1.90
CA GLY A 140 -3.83 19.08 -1.89
C GLY A 140 -5.07 19.50 -1.09
N VAL A 141 -5.60 18.65 -0.23
CA VAL A 141 -6.76 18.94 0.60
C VAL A 141 -6.28 19.27 2.01
N PRO A 142 -6.65 20.45 2.58
CA PRO A 142 -6.40 20.73 3.98
C PRO A 142 -7.08 19.68 4.87
N ASP A 143 -6.39 19.28 5.93
CA ASP A 143 -6.99 18.36 6.91
C ASP A 143 -8.19 19.01 7.60
N LYS A 144 -9.38 18.48 7.35
CA LYS A 144 -10.63 18.95 7.96
C LYS A 144 -11.10 18.05 9.10
N ARG A 145 -10.24 17.16 9.61
CA ARG A 145 -10.64 16.31 10.73
C ARG A 145 -10.95 17.15 11.99
N PRO A 146 -12.03 16.84 12.71
CA PRO A 146 -12.31 17.49 13.97
C PRO A 146 -11.13 17.36 14.95
N GLY A 147 -10.68 18.47 15.53
CA GLY A 147 -9.57 18.52 16.48
C GLY A 147 -8.18 18.68 15.87
N GLN A 148 -8.04 18.71 14.55
CA GLN A 148 -6.78 19.03 13.88
C GLN A 148 -6.61 20.56 13.73
N SER A 149 -5.34 21.01 13.69
CA SER A 149 -5.05 22.41 13.41
C SER A 149 -5.59 22.80 12.03
N PRO A 150 -6.25 23.97 11.89
CA PRO A 150 -6.70 24.46 10.57
C PRO A 150 -5.57 24.64 9.55
N THR A 151 -4.32 24.63 10.02
CA THR A 151 -3.10 24.78 9.21
C THR A 151 -2.38 23.45 8.96
N ALA A 152 -2.92 22.33 9.42
CA ALA A 152 -2.33 21.03 9.13
C ALA A 152 -2.46 20.74 7.63
N ILE A 153 -1.34 20.79 6.94
CA ILE A 153 -1.22 20.40 5.53
C ILE A 153 -0.94 18.90 5.51
N TYR A 154 -1.83 18.14 4.92
CA TYR A 154 -1.55 16.73 4.65
C TYR A 154 -0.44 16.61 3.64
N THR A 155 0.58 15.85 3.98
CA THR A 155 1.46 15.30 2.97
C THR A 155 0.63 14.40 2.05
N PRO A 156 0.69 14.57 0.74
CA PRO A 156 -0.05 13.72 -0.19
C PRO A 156 0.23 12.24 0.07
N HIS A 157 -0.83 11.43 0.15
CA HIS A 157 -0.70 9.98 0.40
C HIS A 157 -1.93 9.22 -0.11
N TYR A 158 -1.82 7.90 -0.14
CA TYR A 158 -2.94 6.99 -0.32
C TYR A 158 -3.23 6.30 1.01
N SER A 159 -4.43 6.47 1.54
CA SER A 159 -4.82 5.88 2.83
C SER A 159 -4.72 4.36 2.82
N GLY A 160 -4.07 3.81 3.85
CA GLY A 160 -3.79 2.37 3.95
C GLY A 160 -2.47 1.94 3.31
N ASN A 161 -1.75 2.88 2.70
CA ASN A 161 -0.46 2.63 2.04
C ASN A 161 -0.54 1.57 0.92
N TRP A 162 -1.54 1.71 0.03
CA TRP A 162 -1.76 0.87 -1.14
C TRP A 162 -1.72 1.71 -2.40
N TRP A 163 -0.74 1.47 -3.26
CA TRP A 163 -0.53 2.29 -4.46
C TRP A 163 0.31 1.59 -5.53
N TRP A 164 0.13 2.06 -6.75
CA TRP A 164 1.00 1.80 -7.88
C TRP A 164 1.88 3.00 -8.14
N ALA A 165 3.11 2.78 -8.61
CA ALA A 165 4.00 3.86 -9.03
C ALA A 165 4.92 3.41 -10.16
N VAL A 166 5.43 4.38 -10.94
CA VAL A 166 6.58 4.13 -11.82
C VAL A 166 7.85 4.11 -10.97
N ALA A 167 8.77 3.18 -11.23
CA ALA A 167 10.02 3.06 -10.47
C ALA A 167 10.86 4.34 -10.51
N LYS A 168 10.79 5.13 -11.59
CA LYS A 168 11.44 6.45 -11.68
C LYS A 168 10.96 7.43 -10.62
N HIS A 169 9.66 7.41 -10.27
CA HIS A 169 9.15 8.23 -9.19
C HIS A 169 9.71 7.78 -7.84
N ILE A 170 9.66 6.49 -7.54
CA ILE A 170 10.23 5.93 -6.30
C ILE A 170 11.72 6.32 -6.16
N LYS A 171 12.50 6.21 -7.23
CA LYS A 171 13.91 6.63 -7.26
C LYS A 171 14.12 8.10 -6.94
N SER A 172 13.15 8.97 -7.24
CA SER A 172 13.24 10.42 -7.00
C SER A 172 12.88 10.83 -5.57
N LEU A 173 12.34 9.92 -4.76
CA LEU A 173 11.94 10.21 -3.38
C LEU A 173 13.16 10.22 -2.44
N ASP A 174 13.09 11.08 -1.40
CA ASP A 174 14.09 11.04 -0.32
C ASP A 174 13.86 9.86 0.60
N ILE A 175 14.72 8.85 0.53
CA ILE A 175 14.63 7.65 1.38
C ILE A 175 14.81 7.99 2.87
N ASN A 176 15.52 9.07 3.20
CA ASN A 176 15.69 9.50 4.59
C ASN A 176 14.38 10.04 5.19
N TYR A 177 13.37 10.35 4.35
CA TYR A 177 12.06 10.78 4.83
C TYR A 177 11.42 9.73 5.76
N ILE A 178 11.52 8.43 5.41
CA ILE A 178 10.98 7.33 6.23
C ILE A 178 11.92 6.92 7.37
N SER A 179 13.22 7.18 7.27
CA SER A 179 14.22 6.78 8.26
C SER A 179 14.54 7.86 9.31
N ARG A 180 14.01 9.08 9.19
CA ARG A 180 14.25 10.17 10.15
C ARG A 180 13.78 9.76 11.55
N ASN A 181 14.72 9.76 12.48
CA ASN A 181 14.53 9.44 13.90
C ASN A 181 13.66 10.48 14.62
N SER A 182 12.36 10.44 14.44
CA SER A 182 11.43 11.10 15.36
C SER A 182 10.54 10.01 15.96
N LEU A 183 10.38 10.02 17.26
CA LEU A 183 9.57 9.05 18.02
C LEU A 183 8.07 9.11 17.64
N ASP A 184 7.65 10.18 16.95
CA ASP A 184 6.28 10.40 16.54
C ASP A 184 6.12 10.16 15.02
N GLY A 185 5.20 9.29 14.65
CA GLY A 185 4.67 9.22 13.29
C GLY A 185 5.50 8.40 12.29
N ILE A 186 6.23 7.36 12.71
CA ILE A 186 6.94 6.46 11.76
C ILE A 186 5.98 5.90 10.71
N ARG A 187 4.81 5.48 11.14
CA ARG A 187 3.78 4.92 10.24
C ARG A 187 3.23 5.98 9.29
N GLU A 188 2.90 7.17 9.80
CA GLU A 188 2.39 8.27 8.98
C GLU A 188 3.42 8.72 7.94
N ARG A 189 4.71 8.65 8.27
CA ARG A 189 5.79 8.94 7.30
C ARG A 189 5.89 7.86 6.23
N ALA A 190 5.80 6.58 6.59
CA ALA A 190 5.80 5.49 5.63
C ALA A 190 4.63 5.63 4.64
N GLU A 191 3.42 5.97 5.13
CA GLU A 191 2.24 6.18 4.31
C GLU A 191 2.36 7.44 3.42
N SER A 192 2.98 8.51 3.96
CA SER A 192 3.15 9.79 3.24
C SER A 192 4.36 9.83 2.32
N TRP A 193 5.25 8.85 2.39
CA TRP A 193 6.49 8.85 1.61
C TRP A 193 6.23 8.91 0.10
N ILE A 194 5.26 8.16 -0.39
CA ILE A 194 4.91 8.11 -1.82
C ILE A 194 4.52 9.48 -2.38
N GLY A 195 3.94 10.35 -1.55
CA GLY A 195 3.53 11.70 -1.90
C GLY A 195 4.52 12.80 -1.52
N SER A 196 5.72 12.47 -1.07
CA SER A 196 6.70 13.45 -0.57
C SER A 196 7.40 14.28 -1.67
N ASN A 197 7.14 14.00 -2.93
CA ASN A 197 7.59 14.81 -4.07
C ASN A 197 6.42 15.68 -4.58
N ASP A 198 6.46 16.97 -4.32
CA ASP A 198 5.42 17.94 -4.70
C ASP A 198 5.18 18.07 -6.22
N ASN A 199 6.13 17.63 -7.04
CA ASN A 199 6.03 17.67 -8.50
C ASN A 199 5.43 16.39 -9.08
N ALA A 200 5.11 15.39 -8.25
CA ALA A 200 4.56 14.14 -8.73
C ALA A 200 3.10 14.29 -9.19
N ARG A 201 2.78 13.64 -10.30
CA ARG A 201 1.42 13.56 -10.82
C ARG A 201 0.73 12.36 -10.22
N HIS A 202 -0.21 12.62 -9.32
CA HIS A 202 -0.99 11.59 -8.64
C HIS A 202 -2.35 11.39 -9.32
N TYR A 203 -2.84 10.15 -9.33
CA TYR A 203 -4.20 9.85 -9.78
C TYR A 203 -4.95 9.06 -8.70
N ASN A 204 -6.13 9.55 -8.33
CA ASN A 204 -7.00 8.88 -7.38
C ASN A 204 -8.10 8.11 -8.12
N LEU A 205 -8.08 6.78 -8.02
CA LEU A 205 -9.05 5.89 -8.66
C LEU A 205 -10.45 6.02 -8.04
N TYR A 206 -10.50 6.25 -6.74
CA TYR A 206 -11.74 6.31 -5.97
C TYR A 206 -11.54 7.07 -4.68
N SER A 207 -12.57 7.78 -4.26
CA SER A 207 -12.68 8.37 -2.92
C SER A 207 -14.04 8.02 -2.35
N SER A 208 -14.04 7.39 -1.18
CA SER A 208 -15.27 7.08 -0.44
C SER A 208 -15.97 8.31 0.12
N GLY A 209 -15.27 9.44 0.19
CA GLY A 209 -15.75 10.66 0.86
C GLY A 209 -15.70 10.60 2.39
N HIS A 210 -15.23 9.49 2.96
CA HIS A 210 -15.12 9.28 4.42
C HIS A 210 -13.75 9.73 4.96
N TYR A 211 -13.41 11.00 4.79
CA TYR A 211 -12.15 11.57 5.26
C TYR A 211 -11.91 11.32 6.75
N GLY A 212 -10.93 10.48 7.08
CA GLY A 212 -10.58 10.10 8.45
C GLY A 212 -11.51 9.08 9.13
N GLY A 213 -12.56 8.62 8.45
CA GLY A 213 -13.59 7.74 9.03
C GLY A 213 -13.62 6.29 8.58
N LEU A 214 -12.64 5.82 7.77
CA LEU A 214 -12.59 4.41 7.33
C LEU A 214 -12.35 3.40 8.48
N TYR A 215 -11.97 3.86 9.66
CA TYR A 215 -11.96 3.07 10.89
C TYR A 215 -13.35 2.88 11.50
N GLU A 216 -14.26 3.80 11.22
CA GLU A 216 -15.61 3.88 11.80
C GLU A 216 -16.70 3.47 10.80
N TYR A 217 -16.33 3.35 9.52
CA TYR A 217 -17.26 3.09 8.44
C TYR A 217 -16.89 1.82 7.66
N TYR A 218 -17.88 0.96 7.40
CA TYR A 218 -17.73 -0.21 6.53
C TYR A 218 -18.04 0.16 5.09
N VAL A 219 -17.02 0.21 4.23
CA VAL A 219 -17.19 0.45 2.79
C VAL A 219 -17.80 -0.79 2.13
N LYS A 220 -19.02 -0.65 1.62
CA LYS A 220 -19.73 -1.77 0.99
C LYS A 220 -19.28 -1.94 -0.46
N PRO A 221 -19.17 -3.18 -0.96
CA PRO A 221 -18.87 -3.41 -2.38
C PRO A 221 -19.78 -2.68 -3.35
N THR A 222 -21.07 -2.51 -3.02
CA THR A 222 -22.06 -1.78 -3.83
C THR A 222 -21.77 -0.28 -4.00
N GLU A 223 -20.85 0.27 -3.20
CA GLU A 223 -20.48 1.68 -3.28
C GLU A 223 -19.40 1.92 -4.35
N TYR A 224 -18.61 0.90 -4.71
CA TYR A 224 -17.48 1.05 -5.62
C TYR A 224 -17.48 0.06 -6.79
N ILE A 225 -18.18 -1.06 -6.73
CA ILE A 225 -18.37 -1.98 -7.85
C ILE A 225 -19.61 -1.51 -8.65
N LYS A 226 -19.39 -1.13 -9.91
CA LYS A 226 -20.45 -0.72 -10.81
C LYS A 226 -20.70 -1.80 -11.86
#